data_839fc609494ec351d70582cb90fcd909
#
_entry.id   839fc609494ec351d70582cb90fcd909
#
_cell.length_a   1.000
_cell.length_b   1.000
_cell.length_c   1.000
_cell.angle_alpha   90.00
_cell.angle_beta   90.00
_cell.angle_gamma   90.00
#
_symmetry.space_group_name_H-M   'P 1'
#
loop_
_entity.id
_entity.type
_entity.pdbx_description
1 polymer ?
#
loop_
_entity_poly.entity_id
_entity_poly.type
_entity_poly.pdbx_seq_one_letter_code
_entity_poly.pdbx_strand_id
1 'polypeptide(L)'
;MRVKVSLLLVSLLSLAWAPRARACSQCLCGTPFPFDALGVDVPAQFRYGFEERYLSKSNALDEGPGTEEEREHRVSGFVLWRANNRLALQGRLPYNVKENEQTPLGEAPTTETARGIGDAEVSGLFGLAHTNGVHPTVFGLVLGVVAPTGSNEAANDLGERLDAHVQPGAGAWSGTGGLNVAVAIAGGVLDGSVLGRVNGTNSHDYHYGNVLLYNAGYSSPARRGLRLLAQINGRSAQQDQLEDGTIGEHTGGTVVYLSPGARWQTGLGLDIEGIVQIPVIENLFGVQDEHTTGRIALSLSR
;
A
#
# COMPACT_ATOMS: atom_id res chain seq x y z
N MET A 1 22.00 31.37 6.19
CA MET A 1 21.12 30.16 6.31
C MET A 1 19.82 30.21 5.49
N ARG A 2 19.62 31.22 4.63
CA ARG A 2 18.36 31.42 3.83
C ARG A 2 18.38 30.81 2.42
N VAL A 3 19.50 30.32 1.90
CA VAL A 3 19.61 29.79 0.52
C VAL A 3 19.23 28.30 0.41
N LYS A 4 19.31 27.52 1.51
CA LYS A 4 19.06 26.07 1.47
C LYS A 4 17.57 25.67 1.45
N VAL A 5 16.68 26.55 1.91
CA VAL A 5 15.23 26.28 1.91
C VAL A 5 14.63 26.50 0.52
N SER A 6 15.16 27.42 -0.27
CA SER A 6 14.68 27.70 -1.63
C SER A 6 14.98 26.56 -2.62
N LEU A 7 16.09 25.83 -2.43
CA LEU A 7 16.43 24.70 -3.30
C LEU A 7 15.51 23.47 -3.05
N LEU A 8 15.05 23.27 -1.80
CA LEU A 8 14.11 22.20 -1.47
C LEU A 8 12.71 22.47 -2.03
N LEU A 9 12.28 23.73 -2.05
CA LEU A 9 10.98 24.12 -2.63
C LEU A 9 10.99 24.03 -4.17
N VAL A 10 12.09 24.32 -4.83
CA VAL A 10 12.21 24.20 -6.28
C VAL A 10 12.25 22.73 -6.73
N SER A 11 12.89 21.86 -5.95
CA SER A 11 12.89 20.41 -6.25
C SER A 11 11.51 19.75 -6.02
N LEU A 12 10.68 20.26 -5.11
CA LEU A 12 9.30 19.80 -4.91
C LEU A 12 8.35 20.30 -6.01
N LEU A 13 8.60 21.50 -6.59
CA LEU A 13 7.80 22.00 -7.71
C LEU A 13 8.13 21.35 -9.06
N SER A 14 9.33 20.81 -9.23
CA SER A 14 9.70 20.08 -10.45
C SER A 14 9.09 18.67 -10.54
N LEU A 15 8.61 18.10 -9.42
CA LEU A 15 7.82 16.86 -9.44
C LEU A 15 6.38 17.04 -9.99
N ALA A 16 5.89 18.27 -10.07
CA ALA A 16 4.54 18.57 -10.59
C ALA A 16 4.43 18.50 -12.12
N TRP A 17 5.53 18.24 -12.84
CA TRP A 17 5.57 18.13 -14.31
C TRP A 17 6.04 16.75 -14.80
N ALA A 18 5.94 15.72 -13.96
CA ALA A 18 6.16 14.36 -14.42
C ALA A 18 5.07 13.95 -15.43
N PRO A 19 5.40 13.25 -16.52
CA PRO A 19 4.40 12.74 -17.47
C PRO A 19 3.40 11.85 -16.72
N ARG A 20 2.15 11.97 -17.10
CA ARG A 20 0.98 11.33 -16.49
C ARG A 20 1.21 9.82 -16.34
N ALA A 21 1.37 9.34 -15.11
CA ALA A 21 1.54 7.93 -14.74
C ALA A 21 0.21 7.39 -14.17
N ARG A 22 -0.04 6.08 -14.23
CA ARG A 22 -1.38 5.43 -14.14
C ARG A 22 -1.46 4.35 -13.03
N ALA A 23 -2.61 4.05 -12.38
CA ALA A 23 -2.74 3.27 -11.15
C ALA A 23 -3.23 1.82 -11.33
N CYS A 24 -2.80 0.88 -10.51
CA CYS A 24 -3.16 -0.54 -10.51
C CYS A 24 -3.83 -0.94 -9.17
N SER A 25 -4.88 -1.78 -9.21
CA SER A 25 -5.65 -2.23 -8.04
C SER A 25 -4.88 -3.11 -7.06
N GLN A 26 -3.87 -3.82 -7.52
CA GLN A 26 -3.01 -4.68 -6.68
C GLN A 26 -1.99 -3.90 -5.84
N CYS A 27 -1.90 -2.58 -6.04
CA CYS A 27 -0.90 -1.76 -5.39
C CYS A 27 -1.33 -1.41 -3.97
N LEU A 28 -0.68 -2.04 -3.00
CA LEU A 28 -0.77 -1.70 -1.58
C LEU A 28 -0.42 -0.23 -1.36
N CYS A 29 -1.42 0.65 -1.18
CA CYS A 29 -1.18 2.01 -0.71
C CYS A 29 -0.81 1.98 0.76
N GLY A 30 0.36 2.46 1.07
CA GLY A 30 0.91 2.53 2.42
C GLY A 30 2.30 1.91 2.51
N THR A 31 3.06 2.33 3.50
CA THR A 31 4.36 1.73 3.77
C THR A 31 4.17 0.28 4.23
N PRO A 32 4.98 -0.68 3.77
CA PRO A 32 4.94 -2.04 4.27
C PRO A 32 5.30 -2.14 5.76
N PHE A 33 5.92 -1.11 6.31
CA PHE A 33 6.34 -1.06 7.72
C PHE A 33 5.51 -0.06 8.51
N PRO A 34 5.14 -0.39 9.76
CA PRO A 34 4.65 0.61 10.70
C PRO A 34 5.73 1.67 10.94
N PHE A 35 5.33 2.92 11.18
CA PHE A 35 6.20 4.10 11.40
C PHE A 35 7.32 3.89 12.42
N ASP A 36 7.15 2.93 13.29
CA ASP A 36 7.98 2.62 14.43
C ASP A 36 8.89 1.40 14.24
N ALA A 37 8.98 0.82 13.04
CA ALA A 37 9.75 -0.41 12.82
C ALA A 37 11.25 -0.29 13.12
N LEU A 38 11.86 0.89 12.92
CA LEU A 38 13.21 1.21 13.37
C LEU A 38 13.20 2.38 14.36
N GLY A 39 12.75 2.11 15.53
CA GLY A 39 13.04 2.70 16.80
C GLY A 39 13.50 4.14 16.95
N VAL A 40 12.70 5.14 16.58
CA VAL A 40 12.77 6.41 17.29
C VAL A 40 11.98 6.32 18.61
N ASP A 41 11.06 5.34 18.74
CA ASP A 41 10.15 5.23 19.87
C ASP A 41 9.65 3.79 20.13
N VAL A 42 10.48 2.72 19.91
CA VAL A 42 9.99 1.34 20.03
C VAL A 42 10.76 0.46 20.99
N PRO A 43 10.07 -0.05 22.01
CA PRO A 43 10.62 -1.05 22.93
C PRO A 43 10.50 -2.51 22.42
N ALA A 44 9.54 -2.83 21.54
CA ALA A 44 9.21 -4.22 21.25
C ALA A 44 10.16 -4.88 20.25
N GLN A 45 10.65 -6.08 20.59
CA GLN A 45 11.45 -6.92 19.68
C GLN A 45 10.57 -7.64 18.66
N PHE A 46 9.37 -8.03 19.05
CA PHE A 46 8.39 -8.69 18.20
C PHE A 46 7.06 -7.94 18.22
N ARG A 47 6.44 -7.86 17.04
CA ARG A 47 5.07 -7.43 16.87
C ARG A 47 4.40 -8.35 15.89
N TYR A 48 3.22 -8.86 16.24
CA TYR A 48 2.44 -9.72 15.35
C TYR A 48 0.96 -9.42 15.51
N GLY A 49 0.21 -9.68 14.47
CA GLY A 49 -1.22 -9.36 14.48
C GLY A 49 -1.91 -9.59 13.16
N PHE A 50 -3.06 -8.97 13.06
CA PHE A 50 -3.89 -8.97 11.87
C PHE A 50 -4.19 -7.54 11.45
N GLU A 51 -4.30 -7.35 10.14
CA GLU A 51 -4.72 -6.11 9.52
C GLU A 51 -5.84 -6.42 8.54
N GLU A 52 -6.94 -5.68 8.61
CA GLU A 52 -7.95 -5.65 7.57
C GLU A 52 -7.81 -4.35 6.79
N ARG A 53 -7.91 -4.44 5.47
CA ARG A 53 -7.98 -3.32 4.56
C ARG A 53 -9.17 -3.50 3.63
N TYR A 54 -10.02 -2.49 3.59
CA TYR A 54 -11.09 -2.36 2.62
C TYR A 54 -10.65 -1.39 1.51
N LEU A 55 -10.80 -1.80 0.26
CA LEU A 55 -10.53 -1.02 -0.93
C LEU A 55 -11.77 -1.05 -1.82
N SER A 56 -12.08 0.07 -2.47
CA SER A 56 -13.14 0.15 -3.46
C SER A 56 -12.74 1.15 -4.53
N LYS A 57 -13.07 0.85 -5.78
CA LYS A 57 -12.90 1.73 -6.93
C LYS A 57 -13.96 1.43 -7.98
N SER A 58 -14.21 2.38 -8.86
CA SER A 58 -15.05 2.19 -10.04
C SER A 58 -14.30 2.51 -11.32
N ASN A 59 -14.63 1.79 -12.40
CA ASN A 59 -14.03 1.94 -13.72
C ASN A 59 -15.15 1.99 -14.78
N ALA A 60 -14.82 2.47 -16.00
CA ALA A 60 -15.62 2.09 -17.15
C ALA A 60 -15.33 0.63 -17.51
N LEU A 61 -16.29 -0.05 -18.13
CA LEU A 61 -16.08 -1.38 -18.70
C LEU A 61 -15.03 -1.29 -19.83
N ASP A 62 -14.20 -2.32 -19.95
CA ASP A 62 -13.24 -2.45 -21.04
C ASP A 62 -13.96 -2.69 -22.39
N GLU A 63 -15.12 -3.37 -22.35
CA GLU A 63 -15.93 -3.65 -23.53
C GLU A 63 -17.32 -3.02 -23.41
N GLY A 64 -17.62 -2.04 -24.24
CA GLY A 64 -18.94 -1.42 -24.36
C GLY A 64 -19.24 -0.37 -23.29
N PRO A 65 -20.41 0.27 -23.34
CA PRO A 65 -20.83 1.26 -22.36
C PRO A 65 -21.33 0.60 -21.07
N GLY A 66 -20.84 1.07 -19.92
CA GLY A 66 -21.23 0.58 -18.60
C GLY A 66 -20.21 0.96 -17.53
N THR A 67 -20.40 0.45 -16.36
CA THR A 67 -19.52 0.67 -15.19
C THR A 67 -19.14 -0.65 -14.55
N GLU A 68 -17.94 -0.66 -13.99
CA GLU A 68 -17.39 -1.75 -13.18
C GLU A 68 -17.09 -1.22 -11.80
N GLU A 69 -17.50 -1.93 -10.75
CA GLU A 69 -17.17 -1.61 -9.37
C GLU A 69 -16.38 -2.75 -8.75
N GLU A 70 -15.13 -2.49 -8.39
CA GLU A 70 -14.27 -3.43 -7.70
C GLU A 70 -14.27 -3.14 -6.20
N ARG A 71 -14.46 -4.18 -5.38
CA ARG A 71 -14.36 -4.14 -3.92
C ARG A 71 -13.41 -5.22 -3.45
N GLU A 72 -12.54 -4.89 -2.52
CA GLU A 72 -11.61 -5.85 -1.93
C GLU A 72 -11.59 -5.73 -0.40
N HIS A 73 -11.80 -6.86 0.26
CA HIS A 73 -11.51 -7.08 1.67
C HIS A 73 -10.23 -7.91 1.77
N ARG A 74 -9.19 -7.33 2.35
CA ARG A 74 -7.88 -7.98 2.52
C ARG A 74 -7.54 -8.10 4.00
N VAL A 75 -7.66 -9.32 4.53
CA VAL A 75 -7.23 -9.64 5.90
C VAL A 75 -5.82 -10.22 5.84
N SER A 76 -4.86 -9.57 6.48
CA SER A 76 -3.46 -10.00 6.47
C SER A 76 -3.00 -10.36 7.88
N GLY A 77 -2.47 -11.57 8.05
CA GLY A 77 -1.63 -11.88 9.20
C GLY A 77 -0.23 -11.32 8.97
N PHE A 78 0.38 -10.73 10.00
CA PHE A 78 1.75 -10.23 9.90
C PHE A 78 2.59 -10.49 11.14
N VAL A 79 3.90 -10.58 10.93
CA VAL A 79 4.92 -10.63 11.98
C VAL A 79 5.99 -9.62 11.64
N LEU A 80 6.34 -8.76 12.58
CA LEU A 80 7.49 -7.87 12.54
C LEU A 80 8.48 -8.31 13.62
N TRP A 81 9.71 -8.57 13.22
CA TRP A 81 10.83 -8.88 14.11
C TRP A 81 11.93 -7.85 13.95
N ARG A 82 12.22 -7.14 15.03
CA ARG A 82 13.37 -6.26 15.11
C ARG A 82 14.58 -7.03 15.64
N ALA A 83 15.44 -7.47 14.73
CA ALA A 83 16.63 -8.24 15.08
C ALA A 83 17.64 -7.40 15.91
N ASN A 84 17.74 -6.10 15.61
CA ASN A 84 18.57 -5.13 16.33
C ASN A 84 18.15 -3.69 15.95
N ASN A 85 18.94 -2.69 16.40
CA ASN A 85 18.64 -1.28 16.12
C ASN A 85 18.82 -0.86 14.65
N ARG A 86 19.32 -1.75 13.78
CA ARG A 86 19.56 -1.50 12.35
C ARG A 86 18.79 -2.43 11.42
N LEU A 87 18.15 -3.47 11.95
CA LEU A 87 17.48 -4.46 11.12
C LEU A 87 16.12 -4.83 11.71
N ALA A 88 15.08 -4.59 10.94
CA ALA A 88 13.76 -5.15 11.17
C ALA A 88 13.32 -5.97 9.94
N LEU A 89 12.69 -7.11 10.18
CA LEU A 89 12.13 -7.97 9.16
C LEU A 89 10.63 -8.09 9.36
N GLN A 90 9.88 -8.08 8.27
CA GLN A 90 8.43 -8.27 8.29
C GLN A 90 8.05 -9.38 7.33
N GLY A 91 7.18 -10.29 7.78
CA GLY A 91 6.44 -11.22 6.95
C GLY A 91 4.96 -10.86 6.98
N ARG A 92 4.27 -11.00 5.85
CA ARG A 92 2.84 -10.79 5.69
C ARG A 92 2.24 -11.86 4.80
N LEU A 93 1.06 -12.36 5.18
CA LEU A 93 0.27 -13.29 4.38
C LEU A 93 -1.17 -12.80 4.34
N PRO A 94 -1.68 -12.36 3.18
CA PRO A 94 -3.06 -11.90 3.03
C PRO A 94 -4.01 -13.05 2.71
N TYR A 95 -5.26 -12.88 3.12
CA TYR A 95 -6.44 -13.56 2.60
C TYR A 95 -7.33 -12.50 1.96
N ASN A 96 -7.63 -12.65 0.68
CA ASN A 96 -8.36 -11.68 -0.12
C ASN A 96 -9.77 -12.19 -0.40
N VAL A 97 -10.75 -11.31 -0.31
CA VAL A 97 -12.09 -11.46 -0.88
C VAL A 97 -12.26 -10.29 -1.84
N LYS A 98 -12.40 -10.58 -3.11
CA LYS A 98 -12.54 -9.60 -4.18
C LYS A 98 -13.87 -9.80 -4.88
N GLU A 99 -14.58 -8.72 -5.08
CA GLU A 99 -15.85 -8.66 -5.79
C GLU A 99 -15.70 -7.68 -6.94
N ASN A 100 -16.19 -8.08 -8.10
CA ASN A 100 -16.27 -7.27 -9.29
C ASN A 100 -17.71 -7.26 -9.79
N GLU A 101 -18.36 -6.10 -9.71
CA GLU A 101 -19.72 -5.88 -10.18
C GLU A 101 -19.68 -5.10 -11.49
N GLN A 102 -20.07 -5.75 -12.57
CA GLN A 102 -20.18 -5.15 -13.91
C GLN A 102 -21.63 -4.81 -14.21
N THR A 103 -21.88 -3.57 -14.61
CA THR A 103 -23.21 -3.06 -14.99
C THR A 103 -23.16 -2.51 -16.39
N PRO A 104 -23.37 -3.36 -17.44
CA PRO A 104 -23.49 -2.89 -18.81
C PRO A 104 -24.73 -1.98 -18.98
N LEU A 105 -24.65 -1.02 -19.89
CA LEU A 105 -25.73 -0.07 -20.10
C LEU A 105 -27.00 -0.77 -20.60
N GLY A 106 -28.07 -0.73 -19.80
CA GLY A 106 -29.38 -1.32 -20.13
C GLY A 106 -29.51 -2.81 -19.77
N GLU A 107 -28.52 -3.39 -19.11
CA GLU A 107 -28.53 -4.77 -18.63
C GLU A 107 -28.57 -4.84 -17.10
N ALA A 108 -28.85 -6.03 -16.58
CA ALA A 108 -28.77 -6.28 -15.13
C ALA A 108 -27.29 -6.41 -14.71
N PRO A 109 -26.92 -5.93 -13.51
CA PRO A 109 -25.57 -6.10 -13.00
C PRO A 109 -25.22 -7.60 -12.83
N THR A 110 -23.98 -7.94 -13.14
CA THR A 110 -23.38 -9.24 -12.86
C THR A 110 -22.25 -9.07 -11.85
N THR A 111 -22.15 -10.00 -10.91
CA THR A 111 -21.11 -9.94 -9.87
C THR A 111 -20.26 -11.20 -9.91
N GLU A 112 -18.97 -11.01 -10.03
CA GLU A 112 -17.97 -12.06 -9.89
C GLU A 112 -17.27 -11.93 -8.53
N THR A 113 -17.01 -13.04 -7.88
CA THR A 113 -16.36 -13.06 -6.56
C THR A 113 -15.26 -14.10 -6.53
N ALA A 114 -14.06 -13.68 -6.16
CA ALA A 114 -12.97 -14.60 -5.84
C ALA A 114 -12.49 -14.41 -4.40
N ARG A 115 -12.10 -15.52 -3.78
CA ARG A 115 -11.55 -15.51 -2.42
C ARG A 115 -10.45 -16.55 -2.28
N GLY A 116 -9.43 -16.20 -1.51
CA GLY A 116 -8.33 -17.13 -1.26
C GLY A 116 -7.13 -16.46 -0.61
N ILE A 117 -6.13 -17.27 -0.33
CA ILE A 117 -4.83 -16.77 0.12
C ILE A 117 -4.22 -15.96 -1.03
N GLY A 118 -3.72 -14.78 -0.72
CA GLY A 118 -2.98 -13.95 -1.66
C GLY A 118 -1.47 -14.19 -1.58
N ASP A 119 -0.72 -13.30 -2.18
CA ASP A 119 0.74 -13.43 -2.29
C ASP A 119 1.45 -13.06 -0.99
N ALA A 120 2.32 -13.93 -0.52
CA ALA A 120 3.13 -13.72 0.66
C ALA A 120 4.20 -12.65 0.41
N GLU A 121 4.37 -11.74 1.36
CA GLU A 121 5.38 -10.69 1.30
C GLU A 121 6.39 -10.84 2.45
N VAL A 122 7.67 -10.69 2.13
CA VAL A 122 8.75 -10.57 3.10
C VAL A 122 9.53 -9.31 2.79
N SER A 123 9.74 -8.47 3.81
CA SER A 123 10.46 -7.21 3.66
C SER A 123 11.46 -7.02 4.79
N GLY A 124 12.55 -6.32 4.50
CA GLY A 124 13.58 -5.91 5.44
C GLY A 124 13.72 -4.39 5.45
N LEU A 125 13.83 -3.81 6.64
CA LEU A 125 14.19 -2.42 6.86
C LEU A 125 15.59 -2.36 7.49
N PHE A 126 16.54 -1.77 6.78
CA PHE A 126 17.95 -1.69 7.13
C PHE A 126 18.29 -0.26 7.52
N GLY A 127 18.63 -0.02 8.77
CA GLY A 127 19.08 1.28 9.28
C GLY A 127 20.45 1.66 8.71
N LEU A 128 20.48 2.63 7.81
CA LEU A 128 21.71 3.14 7.16
C LEU A 128 22.44 4.12 8.05
N ALA A 129 21.71 5.04 8.68
CA ALA A 129 22.25 6.06 9.56
C ALA A 129 21.27 6.34 10.72
N HIS A 130 21.86 6.65 11.88
CA HIS A 130 21.14 7.05 13.07
C HIS A 130 21.83 8.28 13.67
N THR A 131 21.08 9.33 13.96
CA THR A 131 21.61 10.51 14.64
C THR A 131 21.01 10.61 16.03
N ASN A 132 21.86 10.89 17.03
CA ASN A 132 21.48 11.14 18.41
C ASN A 132 21.62 12.63 18.69
N GLY A 133 20.57 13.40 18.48
CA GLY A 133 20.56 14.83 18.70
C GLY A 133 19.26 15.27 19.36
N VAL A 134 18.95 16.56 19.30
CA VAL A 134 17.66 17.11 19.76
C VAL A 134 16.49 16.46 18.99
N HIS A 135 16.75 16.05 17.75
CA HIS A 135 15.81 15.34 16.87
C HIS A 135 16.47 14.03 16.41
N PRO A 136 16.39 12.94 17.21
CA PRO A 136 16.86 11.64 16.77
C PRO A 136 16.25 11.27 15.41
N THR A 137 17.09 10.88 14.47
CA THR A 137 16.69 10.61 13.09
C THR A 137 17.25 9.26 12.66
N VAL A 138 16.41 8.47 12.00
CA VAL A 138 16.79 7.20 11.40
C VAL A 138 16.56 7.29 9.89
N PHE A 139 17.59 6.96 9.11
CA PHE A 139 17.48 6.73 7.68
C PHE A 139 17.55 5.24 7.42
N GLY A 140 16.67 4.71 6.59
CA GLY A 140 16.59 3.30 6.30
C GLY A 140 16.47 2.99 4.81
N LEU A 141 16.99 1.82 4.44
CA LEU A 141 16.76 1.17 3.17
C LEU A 141 15.69 0.09 3.37
N VAL A 142 14.67 0.11 2.54
CA VAL A 142 13.63 -0.94 2.49
C VAL A 142 13.91 -1.83 1.30
N LEU A 143 13.93 -3.14 1.51
CA LEU A 143 13.98 -4.16 0.45
C LEU A 143 12.93 -5.21 0.76
N GLY A 144 12.21 -5.67 -0.26
CA GLY A 144 11.16 -6.67 -0.09
C GLY A 144 10.94 -7.50 -1.34
N VAL A 145 10.33 -8.64 -1.15
CA VAL A 145 9.91 -9.55 -2.21
C VAL A 145 8.50 -10.05 -1.92
N VAL A 146 7.71 -10.17 -2.96
CA VAL A 146 6.38 -10.80 -2.94
C VAL A 146 6.46 -12.09 -3.74
N ALA A 147 6.12 -13.20 -3.13
CA ALA A 147 6.11 -14.51 -3.76
C ALA A 147 4.70 -14.85 -4.26
N PRO A 148 4.55 -15.45 -5.45
CA PRO A 148 3.26 -15.83 -6.03
C PRO A 148 2.69 -17.07 -5.32
N THR A 149 2.26 -16.91 -4.07
CA THR A 149 1.67 -17.97 -3.25
C THR A 149 0.15 -18.01 -3.34
N GLY A 150 -0.45 -16.93 -3.82
CA GLY A 150 -1.88 -16.83 -4.06
C GLY A 150 -2.27 -17.46 -5.39
N SER A 151 -3.55 -17.88 -5.48
CA SER A 151 -4.10 -18.41 -6.73
C SER A 151 -4.34 -17.28 -7.73
N ASN A 152 -3.96 -17.50 -8.99
CA ASN A 152 -4.36 -16.71 -10.15
C ASN A 152 -5.19 -17.53 -11.15
N GLU A 153 -5.84 -18.60 -10.66
CA GLU A 153 -6.65 -19.55 -11.42
C GLU A 153 -8.11 -19.60 -10.92
N ALA A 154 -8.57 -18.57 -10.19
CA ALA A 154 -9.96 -18.51 -9.78
C ALA A 154 -10.86 -18.38 -11.03
N ALA A 155 -11.95 -19.17 -11.05
CA ALA A 155 -12.88 -19.28 -12.17
C ALA A 155 -14.32 -19.07 -11.71
N ASN A 156 -15.20 -18.68 -12.62
CA ASN A 156 -16.62 -18.58 -12.40
C ASN A 156 -17.29 -19.98 -12.41
N ASP A 157 -18.60 -20.03 -12.20
CA ASP A 157 -19.39 -21.27 -12.18
C ASP A 157 -19.40 -22.03 -13.52
N LEU A 158 -19.03 -21.38 -14.61
CA LEU A 158 -18.89 -21.99 -15.95
C LEU A 158 -17.50 -22.57 -16.18
N GLY A 159 -16.56 -22.36 -15.24
CA GLY A 159 -15.17 -22.79 -15.36
C GLY A 159 -14.30 -21.82 -16.17
N GLU A 160 -14.78 -20.63 -16.49
CA GLU A 160 -14.02 -19.59 -17.14
C GLU A 160 -13.20 -18.85 -16.10
N ARG A 161 -11.91 -18.62 -16.40
CA ARG A 161 -11.01 -17.91 -15.49
C ARG A 161 -11.45 -16.45 -15.33
N LEU A 162 -11.54 -15.99 -14.09
CA LEU A 162 -11.86 -14.61 -13.76
C LEU A 162 -10.73 -13.66 -14.18
N ASP A 163 -11.08 -12.40 -14.38
CA ASP A 163 -10.13 -11.34 -14.67
C ASP A 163 -8.97 -11.28 -13.68
N ALA A 164 -7.80 -10.83 -14.15
CA ALA A 164 -6.58 -10.76 -13.35
C ALA A 164 -6.77 -9.91 -12.07
N HIS A 165 -7.59 -8.85 -12.13
CA HIS A 165 -7.86 -7.97 -10.99
C HIS A 165 -8.71 -8.64 -9.91
N VAL A 166 -9.54 -9.61 -10.27
CA VAL A 166 -10.37 -10.38 -9.36
C VAL A 166 -9.60 -11.53 -8.70
N GLN A 167 -8.48 -11.96 -9.27
CA GLN A 167 -7.68 -13.07 -8.75
C GLN A 167 -7.15 -12.80 -7.33
N PRO A 168 -7.17 -13.79 -6.41
CA PRO A 168 -6.62 -13.65 -5.05
C PRO A 168 -5.13 -13.31 -5.01
N GLY A 169 -4.33 -13.82 -5.94
CA GLY A 169 -2.90 -13.57 -6.10
C GLY A 169 -2.56 -13.06 -7.48
N ALA A 170 -1.39 -12.44 -7.63
CA ALA A 170 -0.91 -11.92 -8.92
C ALA A 170 -0.33 -13.02 -9.83
N GLY A 171 0.08 -14.16 -9.24
CA GLY A 171 0.74 -15.24 -9.98
C GLY A 171 2.17 -14.91 -10.43
N ALA A 172 2.74 -13.78 -9.99
CA ALA A 172 4.05 -13.31 -10.40
C ALA A 172 4.89 -12.86 -9.20
N TRP A 173 6.20 -13.01 -9.30
CA TRP A 173 7.14 -12.44 -8.34
C TRP A 173 7.17 -10.92 -8.47
N SER A 174 7.31 -10.22 -7.33
CA SER A 174 7.53 -8.77 -7.31
C SER A 174 8.64 -8.42 -6.35
N GLY A 175 9.42 -7.39 -6.71
CA GLY A 175 10.48 -6.83 -5.86
C GLY A 175 10.12 -5.41 -5.41
N THR A 176 10.40 -5.07 -4.16
CA THR A 176 10.22 -3.71 -3.62
C THR A 176 11.55 -3.18 -3.11
N GLY A 177 11.86 -1.94 -3.41
CA GLY A 177 13.06 -1.28 -2.91
C GLY A 177 12.85 0.22 -2.74
N GLY A 178 13.49 0.82 -1.73
CA GLY A 178 13.38 2.26 -1.52
C GLY A 178 13.95 2.74 -0.19
N LEU A 179 13.67 3.98 0.13
CA LEU A 179 14.21 4.68 1.29
C LEU A 179 13.10 5.12 2.24
N ASN A 180 13.46 5.15 3.50
CA ASN A 180 12.60 5.68 4.55
C ASN A 180 13.40 6.61 5.47
N VAL A 181 12.73 7.57 6.08
CA VAL A 181 13.26 8.44 7.13
C VAL A 181 12.25 8.59 8.24
N ALA A 182 12.71 8.56 9.49
CA ALA A 182 11.89 8.85 10.67
C ALA A 182 12.65 9.83 11.57
N VAL A 183 11.96 10.85 12.06
CA VAL A 183 12.52 11.93 12.89
C VAL A 183 11.66 12.12 14.12
N ALA A 184 12.25 12.01 15.32
CA ALA A 184 11.55 12.39 16.55
C ALA A 184 11.45 13.92 16.65
N ILE A 185 10.24 14.45 16.71
CA ILE A 185 9.99 15.89 16.78
C ILE A 185 8.77 16.17 17.66
N ALA A 186 8.86 17.17 18.51
CA ALA A 186 7.76 17.59 19.39
C ALA A 186 7.13 16.44 20.21
N GLY A 187 7.94 15.43 20.60
CA GLY A 187 7.49 14.24 21.33
C GLY A 187 6.69 13.23 20.49
N GLY A 188 6.50 13.49 19.21
CA GLY A 188 5.96 12.59 18.21
C GLY A 188 7.01 12.15 17.19
N VAL A 189 6.57 11.57 16.09
CA VAL A 189 7.43 11.09 14.99
C VAL A 189 6.92 11.65 13.67
N LEU A 190 7.80 12.31 12.93
CA LEU A 190 7.62 12.62 11.52
C LEU A 190 8.32 11.54 10.72
N ASP A 191 7.67 10.98 9.73
CA ASP A 191 8.23 9.95 8.86
C ASP A 191 7.97 10.25 7.39
N GLY A 192 8.74 9.61 6.54
CA GLY A 192 8.56 9.65 5.10
C GLY A 192 9.21 8.45 4.43
N SER A 193 8.65 8.01 3.31
CA SER A 193 9.22 6.94 2.51
C SER A 193 8.90 7.10 1.03
N VAL A 194 9.79 6.58 0.20
CA VAL A 194 9.60 6.41 -1.24
C VAL A 194 10.09 5.03 -1.61
N LEU A 195 9.20 4.20 -2.19
CA LEU A 195 9.44 2.81 -2.53
C LEU A 195 9.05 2.55 -3.98
N GLY A 196 9.91 1.92 -4.75
CA GLY A 196 9.58 1.35 -6.06
C GLY A 196 9.21 -0.11 -5.91
N ARG A 197 8.14 -0.55 -6.58
CA ARG A 197 7.81 -1.97 -6.75
C ARG A 197 7.89 -2.31 -8.23
N VAL A 198 8.65 -3.36 -8.54
CA VAL A 198 8.75 -3.93 -9.88
C VAL A 198 8.02 -5.27 -9.87
N ASN A 199 7.05 -5.42 -10.75
CA ASN A 199 6.23 -6.62 -10.87
C ASN A 199 6.77 -7.50 -12.01
N GLY A 200 6.70 -8.81 -11.85
CA GLY A 200 6.96 -9.77 -12.91
C GLY A 200 5.71 -10.05 -13.75
N THR A 201 5.90 -10.82 -14.82
CA THR A 201 4.81 -11.36 -15.63
C THR A 201 4.36 -12.71 -15.06
N ASN A 202 3.06 -12.96 -15.01
CA ASN A 202 2.51 -14.22 -14.52
C ASN A 202 2.45 -15.30 -15.62
N SER A 203 1.92 -16.48 -15.30
CA SER A 203 1.82 -17.63 -16.20
C SER A 203 0.83 -17.44 -17.36
N HIS A 204 0.03 -16.39 -17.32
CA HIS A 204 -0.93 -16.01 -18.36
C HIS A 204 -0.46 -14.79 -19.16
N ASP A 205 0.84 -14.48 -19.14
CA ASP A 205 1.44 -13.32 -19.80
C ASP A 205 0.91 -11.95 -19.31
N TYR A 206 0.12 -11.91 -18.22
CA TYR A 206 -0.32 -10.67 -17.60
C TYR A 206 0.81 -10.04 -16.75
N HIS A 207 1.04 -8.75 -16.96
CA HIS A 207 2.04 -7.97 -16.24
C HIS A 207 1.41 -6.77 -15.55
N TYR A 208 1.32 -6.80 -14.23
CA TYR A 208 0.88 -5.65 -13.45
C TYR A 208 1.89 -4.51 -13.56
N GLY A 209 1.39 -3.28 -13.76
CA GLY A 209 2.24 -2.09 -13.86
C GLY A 209 3.17 -1.91 -12.66
N ASN A 210 4.40 -1.45 -12.92
CA ASN A 210 5.33 -1.10 -11.86
C ASN A 210 4.84 0.13 -11.09
N VAL A 211 5.18 0.23 -9.79
CA VAL A 211 4.58 1.21 -8.89
C VAL A 211 5.63 1.96 -8.11
N LEU A 212 5.45 3.28 -8.03
CA LEU A 212 6.11 4.14 -7.05
C LEU A 212 5.12 4.42 -5.90
N LEU A 213 5.49 4.03 -4.69
CA LEU A 213 4.76 4.30 -3.45
C LEU A 213 5.46 5.41 -2.68
N TYR A 214 4.70 6.33 -2.12
CA TYR A 214 5.25 7.40 -1.31
C TYR A 214 4.36 7.72 -0.12
N ASN A 215 4.99 8.15 0.97
CA ASN A 215 4.31 8.51 2.21
C ASN A 215 5.07 9.61 2.93
N ALA A 216 4.32 10.50 3.57
CA ALA A 216 4.79 11.41 4.58
C ALA A 216 3.75 11.51 5.68
N GLY A 217 4.15 11.39 6.94
CA GLY A 217 3.22 11.35 8.04
C GLY A 217 3.76 11.90 9.35
N TYR A 218 2.84 12.22 10.24
CA TYR A 218 3.14 12.59 11.61
C TYR A 218 2.30 11.76 12.58
N SER A 219 2.97 11.19 13.56
CA SER A 219 2.38 10.51 14.70
C SER A 219 2.55 11.37 15.94
N SER A 220 1.45 11.76 16.60
CA SER A 220 1.49 12.61 17.78
C SER A 220 2.16 11.94 18.98
N PRO A 221 2.58 12.69 20.01
CA PRO A 221 2.95 12.12 21.30
C PRO A 221 1.83 11.25 21.88
N ALA A 222 2.18 10.15 22.54
CA ALA A 222 1.20 9.31 23.20
C ALA A 222 0.61 10.01 24.41
N ARG A 223 -0.74 10.05 24.50
CA ARG A 223 -1.48 10.48 25.68
C ARG A 223 -2.38 9.36 26.15
N ARG A 224 -2.10 8.79 27.32
CA ARG A 224 -2.84 7.62 27.87
C ARG A 224 -2.89 6.44 26.87
N GLY A 225 -1.77 6.22 26.15
CA GLY A 225 -1.67 5.20 25.11
C GLY A 225 -2.23 5.58 23.73
N LEU A 226 -2.98 6.68 23.61
CA LEU A 226 -3.55 7.12 22.33
C LEU A 226 -2.56 8.04 21.60
N ARG A 227 -2.32 7.77 20.30
CA ARG A 227 -1.62 8.61 19.32
C ARG A 227 -2.56 8.95 18.19
N LEU A 228 -2.54 10.18 17.73
CA LEU A 228 -3.21 10.59 16.50
C LEU A 228 -2.22 10.51 15.34
N LEU A 229 -2.70 10.08 14.19
CA LEU A 229 -1.94 9.89 12.97
C LEU A 229 -2.50 10.82 11.90
N ALA A 230 -1.62 11.48 11.15
CA ALA A 230 -1.98 12.24 9.98
C ALA A 230 -0.94 11.94 8.88
N GLN A 231 -1.40 11.45 7.73
CA GLN A 231 -0.52 11.05 6.64
C GLN A 231 -1.01 11.61 5.32
N ILE A 232 -0.06 11.89 4.43
CA ILE A 232 -0.26 12.04 2.99
C ILE A 232 0.49 10.87 2.38
N ASN A 233 -0.22 10.00 1.71
CA ASN A 233 0.37 8.84 1.05
C ASN A 233 -0.25 8.65 -0.33
N GLY A 234 0.45 7.96 -1.20
CA GLY A 234 -0.06 7.73 -2.53
C GLY A 234 0.79 6.76 -3.32
N ARG A 235 0.32 6.54 -4.52
CA ARG A 235 0.99 5.72 -5.50
C ARG A 235 0.99 6.37 -6.88
N SER A 236 1.98 6.02 -7.68
CA SER A 236 1.99 6.26 -9.11
C SER A 236 2.36 4.94 -9.78
N ALA A 237 1.45 4.36 -10.56
CA ALA A 237 1.63 3.07 -11.19
C ALA A 237 1.60 3.17 -12.71
N GLN A 238 2.37 2.34 -13.39
CA GLN A 238 2.29 2.12 -14.83
C GLN A 238 0.99 1.39 -15.16
N GLN A 239 0.60 1.40 -16.41
CA GLN A 239 -0.48 0.54 -16.92
C GLN A 239 -0.07 -0.92 -16.83
N ASP A 240 -1.08 -1.76 -16.71
CA ASP A 240 -0.92 -3.19 -16.86
C ASP A 240 -0.78 -3.55 -18.33
N GLN A 241 -0.04 -4.60 -18.60
CA GLN A 241 -0.05 -5.27 -19.89
C GLN A 241 -0.94 -6.50 -19.76
N LEU A 242 -1.96 -6.56 -20.59
CA LEU A 242 -2.93 -7.65 -20.63
C LEU A 242 -2.33 -8.93 -21.22
N GLU A 243 -3.04 -10.04 -21.09
CA GLU A 243 -2.62 -11.37 -21.53
C GLU A 243 -2.35 -11.46 -23.03
N ASP A 244 -3.03 -10.66 -23.83
CA ASP A 244 -2.84 -10.54 -25.28
C ASP A 244 -1.68 -9.61 -25.69
N GLY A 245 -0.99 -9.02 -24.71
CA GLY A 245 0.11 -8.07 -24.89
C GLY A 245 -0.34 -6.62 -25.10
N THR A 246 -1.63 -6.33 -25.13
CA THR A 246 -2.15 -4.96 -25.18
C THR A 246 -2.02 -4.26 -23.84
N ILE A 247 -2.23 -2.96 -23.83
CA ILE A 247 -2.16 -2.14 -22.62
C ILE A 247 -3.58 -1.91 -22.10
N GLY A 248 -3.81 -2.24 -20.82
CA GLY A 248 -5.09 -2.02 -20.16
C GLY A 248 -5.43 -0.54 -20.05
N GLU A 249 -6.48 -0.09 -20.76
CA GLU A 249 -6.82 1.35 -20.89
C GLU A 249 -7.29 1.94 -19.56
N HIS A 250 -7.94 1.15 -18.72
CA HIS A 250 -8.51 1.53 -17.43
C HIS A 250 -7.67 1.04 -16.25
N THR A 251 -6.35 0.90 -16.41
CA THR A 251 -5.42 0.50 -15.37
C THR A 251 -4.36 1.57 -15.13
N GLY A 252 -3.79 1.62 -13.95
CA GLY A 252 -2.70 2.53 -13.66
C GLY A 252 -3.12 3.96 -13.28
N GLY A 253 -2.16 4.88 -12.95
CA GLY A 253 -2.31 6.31 -12.61
C GLY A 253 -1.75 6.70 -11.27
N THR A 254 -2.00 7.94 -10.93
CA THR A 254 -1.55 8.53 -9.67
C THR A 254 -2.75 8.84 -8.80
N VAL A 255 -2.70 8.36 -7.55
CA VAL A 255 -3.63 8.77 -6.51
C VAL A 255 -2.87 9.20 -5.27
N VAL A 256 -3.34 10.27 -4.64
CA VAL A 256 -2.84 10.78 -3.35
C VAL A 256 -3.98 10.80 -2.37
N TYR A 257 -3.74 10.28 -1.18
CA TYR A 257 -4.70 10.24 -0.09
C TYR A 257 -4.26 11.12 1.06
N LEU A 258 -5.24 11.79 1.67
CA LEU A 258 -5.14 12.28 3.04
C LEU A 258 -5.63 11.19 3.97
N SER A 259 -4.80 10.81 4.94
CA SER A 259 -5.03 9.62 5.75
C SER A 259 -4.97 9.94 7.25
N PRO A 260 -6.08 10.46 7.83
CA PRO A 260 -6.21 10.58 9.27
C PRO A 260 -6.36 9.21 9.92
N GLY A 261 -5.84 9.06 11.13
CA GLY A 261 -5.94 7.83 11.88
C GLY A 261 -5.66 8.00 13.37
N ALA A 262 -5.78 6.90 14.08
CA ALA A 262 -5.45 6.82 15.49
C ALA A 262 -4.88 5.45 15.82
N ARG A 263 -3.97 5.41 16.78
CA ARG A 263 -3.40 4.20 17.37
C ARG A 263 -3.53 4.25 18.88
N TRP A 264 -4.09 3.21 19.44
CA TRP A 264 -4.20 3.06 20.88
C TRP A 264 -3.41 1.84 21.35
N GLN A 265 -2.39 2.09 22.15
CA GLN A 265 -1.60 1.08 22.82
C GLN A 265 -2.14 0.87 24.22
N THR A 266 -2.64 -0.32 24.50
CA THR A 266 -3.13 -0.70 25.83
C THR A 266 -1.96 -1.04 26.76
N GLY A 267 -2.18 -0.97 28.08
CA GLY A 267 -1.18 -1.39 29.06
C GLY A 267 -0.83 -2.89 29.04
N LEU A 268 -1.55 -3.69 28.25
CA LEU A 268 -1.34 -5.13 28.08
C LEU A 268 -0.49 -5.49 26.84
N GLY A 269 0.06 -4.50 26.12
CA GLY A 269 0.83 -4.69 24.90
C GLY A 269 -0.03 -4.90 23.65
N LEU A 270 -1.35 -4.75 23.75
CA LEU A 270 -2.25 -4.74 22.58
C LEU A 270 -2.24 -3.35 21.96
N ASP A 271 -1.99 -3.29 20.65
CA ASP A 271 -2.10 -2.10 19.82
C ASP A 271 -3.32 -2.24 18.91
N ILE A 272 -4.16 -1.20 18.87
CA ILE A 272 -5.30 -1.06 17.95
C ILE A 272 -5.02 0.16 17.10
N GLU A 273 -5.01 0.01 15.78
CA GLU A 273 -4.78 1.11 14.83
C GLU A 273 -5.91 1.17 13.81
N GLY A 274 -6.41 2.37 13.54
CA GLY A 274 -7.39 2.63 12.48
C GLY A 274 -6.95 3.82 11.64
N ILE A 275 -7.04 3.69 10.32
CA ILE A 275 -6.73 4.73 9.34
C ILE A 275 -7.82 4.74 8.29
N VAL A 276 -8.28 5.95 7.93
CA VAL A 276 -9.16 6.18 6.77
C VAL A 276 -8.34 6.91 5.71
N GLN A 277 -8.37 6.43 4.47
CA GLN A 277 -7.65 7.02 3.35
C GLN A 277 -8.67 7.67 2.41
N ILE A 278 -8.62 8.99 2.31
CA ILE A 278 -9.54 9.81 1.51
C ILE A 278 -8.76 10.28 0.28
N PRO A 279 -9.15 9.90 -0.95
CA PRO A 279 -8.49 10.37 -2.15
C PRO A 279 -8.68 11.89 -2.27
N VAL A 280 -7.60 12.62 -2.53
CA VAL A 280 -7.60 14.09 -2.65
C VAL A 280 -6.97 14.57 -3.95
N ILE A 281 -6.19 13.72 -4.61
CA ILE A 281 -5.67 13.94 -5.96
C ILE A 281 -5.79 12.63 -6.71
N GLU A 282 -6.48 12.68 -7.84
CA GLU A 282 -6.63 11.57 -8.77
C GLU A 282 -6.22 12.04 -10.16
N ASN A 283 -5.30 11.28 -10.73
CA ASN A 283 -4.87 11.45 -12.11
C ASN A 283 -4.72 10.03 -12.68
N LEU A 284 -5.88 9.40 -12.84
CA LEU A 284 -6.04 8.03 -13.26
C LEU A 284 -6.22 7.97 -14.77
N PHE A 285 -5.90 6.83 -15.39
CA PHE A 285 -6.06 6.68 -16.83
C PHE A 285 -7.42 6.12 -17.18
N GLY A 286 -7.87 6.43 -18.39
CA GLY A 286 -9.20 6.08 -18.80
C GLY A 286 -10.25 6.70 -17.90
N VAL A 287 -11.32 5.97 -17.62
CA VAL A 287 -12.37 6.36 -16.68
C VAL A 287 -12.25 5.49 -15.44
N GLN A 288 -11.64 6.02 -14.42
CA GLN A 288 -11.47 5.37 -13.10
C GLN A 288 -11.70 6.38 -12.00
N ASP A 289 -12.23 5.92 -10.86
CA ASP A 289 -12.47 6.70 -9.65
C ASP A 289 -12.10 5.87 -8.41
N GLU A 290 -11.29 6.43 -7.52
CA GLU A 290 -10.86 5.79 -6.28
C GLU A 290 -11.77 6.23 -5.13
N HIS A 291 -12.29 5.27 -4.39
CA HIS A 291 -13.13 5.57 -3.26
C HIS A 291 -12.35 5.69 -1.95
N THR A 292 -13.00 6.24 -0.94
CA THR A 292 -12.47 6.24 0.42
C THR A 292 -12.24 4.82 0.90
N THR A 293 -11.04 4.53 1.38
CA THR A 293 -10.63 3.21 1.86
C THR A 293 -10.35 3.23 3.36
N GLY A 294 -10.33 2.07 3.99
CA GLY A 294 -10.09 1.96 5.42
C GLY A 294 -9.11 0.85 5.76
N ARG A 295 -8.38 1.05 6.86
CA ARG A 295 -7.49 0.04 7.43
C ARG A 295 -7.68 -0.04 8.94
N ILE A 296 -7.84 -1.25 9.46
CA ILE A 296 -7.84 -1.54 10.90
C ILE A 296 -6.77 -2.60 11.16
N ALA A 297 -5.95 -2.41 12.19
CA ALA A 297 -4.95 -3.38 12.60
C ALA A 297 -5.04 -3.65 14.10
N LEU A 298 -4.91 -4.91 14.47
CA LEU A 298 -4.81 -5.40 15.84
C LEU A 298 -3.48 -6.13 15.98
N SER A 299 -2.64 -5.73 16.91
CA SER A 299 -1.33 -6.35 17.10
C SER A 299 -0.92 -6.43 18.56
N LEU A 300 -0.10 -7.43 18.85
CA LEU A 300 0.57 -7.60 20.15
C LEU A 300 2.05 -7.29 19.97
N SER A 301 2.58 -6.50 20.90
CA SER A 301 3.99 -6.10 20.96
C SER A 301 4.67 -6.73 22.17
N ARG A 302 5.85 -7.37 21.97
CA ARG A 302 6.69 -8.00 23.01
C ARG A 302 8.15 -7.66 22.85
#